data_17165b44ed7dbc0197b184a415ecb027
#
_entry.id   17165b44ed7dbc0197b184a415ecb027
#
_cell.length_a   1.000
_cell.length_b   1.000
_cell.length_c   1.000
_cell.angle_alpha   90.00
_cell.angle_beta   90.00
_cell.angle_gamma   90.00
#
_symmetry.space_group_name_H-M   'P 1'
#
loop_
_entity.id
_entity.type
_entity.pdbx_description
1 polymer ?
#
loop_
_entity_poly.entity_id
_entity_poly.type
_entity_poly.pdbx_seq_one_letter_code
_entity_poly.pdbx_strand_id
1 'polypeptide(L)'
;MDIKIRNYLGIALIIAVLVAALSALNFSYSYSRSVDPLTAPNIRVTGEGKAVIVPDIAQFSFSVITEGNNIQQIQGDNAKKINQAIDYLKSEGVAKEDIETKSYDLQPRYEYSSCPPMPIGGNRVCPPPRIAGYTLSQTVAVKLRNFDKTGGILAGVVARGANSISQLSFTIDDRVKVESEARAKAIAQAKVKAEAAAQAAGVKLGRLLNISEFTPYPSYGFEKGGMGGGMDKAITLAPQIEPGSDEITITVDLVYEIR
;
A
#
# COMPACT_ATOMS: atom_id res chain seq x y z
N MET A 1 34.22 -69.54 11.84
CA MET A 1 33.09 -68.70 11.36
C MET A 1 32.31 -69.53 10.35
N ASP A 2 31.06 -69.86 10.63
CA ASP A 2 30.24 -70.73 9.80
C ASP A 2 30.11 -70.23 8.37
N ILE A 3 30.25 -71.09 7.40
CA ILE A 3 30.15 -70.80 5.95
C ILE A 3 28.83 -70.07 5.63
N LYS A 4 27.78 -70.44 6.35
CA LYS A 4 26.45 -69.78 6.22
C LYS A 4 26.46 -68.28 6.63
N ILE A 5 27.12 -67.94 7.73
CA ILE A 5 27.25 -66.60 8.25
C ILE A 5 28.05 -65.73 7.26
N ARG A 6 29.11 -66.27 6.66
CA ARG A 6 29.93 -65.58 5.64
C ARG A 6 29.14 -65.27 4.38
N ASN A 7 28.28 -66.19 3.97
CA ASN A 7 27.43 -65.96 2.77
C ASN A 7 26.33 -64.90 3.03
N TYR A 8 25.69 -64.93 4.24
CA TYR A 8 24.73 -63.87 4.60
C TYR A 8 25.37 -62.49 4.73
N LEU A 9 26.58 -62.39 5.29
CA LEU A 9 27.36 -61.18 5.33
C LEU A 9 27.71 -60.66 3.93
N GLY A 10 28.10 -61.56 3.01
CA GLY A 10 28.36 -61.21 1.59
C GLY A 10 27.13 -60.66 0.89
N ILE A 11 25.97 -61.33 1.04
CA ILE A 11 24.72 -60.85 0.48
C ILE A 11 24.29 -59.50 1.08
N ALA A 12 24.40 -59.30 2.35
CA ALA A 12 24.08 -58.04 3.03
C ALA A 12 24.97 -56.89 2.54
N LEU A 13 26.27 -57.18 2.30
CA LEU A 13 27.22 -56.19 1.80
C LEU A 13 26.90 -55.78 0.35
N ILE A 14 26.51 -56.76 -0.51
CA ILE A 14 26.08 -56.46 -1.90
C ILE A 14 24.82 -55.61 -1.88
N ILE A 15 23.83 -55.94 -1.07
CA ILE A 15 22.59 -55.15 -0.93
C ILE A 15 22.92 -53.70 -0.45
N ALA A 16 23.77 -53.58 0.54
CA ALA A 16 24.18 -52.24 1.03
C ALA A 16 24.89 -51.40 -0.05
N VAL A 17 25.76 -52.03 -0.84
CA VAL A 17 26.41 -51.33 -1.96
C VAL A 17 25.42 -50.93 -3.07
N LEU A 18 24.45 -51.77 -3.38
CA LEU A 18 23.40 -51.46 -4.35
C LEU A 18 22.52 -50.30 -3.88
N VAL A 19 22.11 -50.29 -2.60
CA VAL A 19 21.33 -49.20 -2.02
C VAL A 19 22.13 -47.90 -2.01
N ALA A 20 23.42 -47.95 -1.65
CA ALA A 20 24.29 -46.78 -1.68
C ALA A 20 24.48 -46.23 -3.13
N ALA A 21 24.66 -47.13 -4.12
CA ALA A 21 24.75 -46.71 -5.52
C ALA A 21 23.47 -46.06 -6.03
N LEU A 22 22.29 -46.64 -5.71
CA LEU A 22 21.00 -46.07 -6.07
C LEU A 22 20.76 -44.72 -5.38
N SER A 23 21.13 -44.58 -4.11
CA SER A 23 21.06 -43.34 -3.37
C SER A 23 21.98 -42.27 -3.95
N ALA A 24 23.20 -42.62 -4.36
CA ALA A 24 24.14 -41.73 -5.01
C ALA A 24 23.64 -41.25 -6.39
N LEU A 25 23.02 -42.16 -7.17
CA LEU A 25 22.42 -41.78 -8.44
C LEU A 25 21.23 -40.83 -8.27
N ASN A 26 20.34 -41.10 -7.30
CA ASN A 26 19.24 -40.22 -6.96
C ASN A 26 19.74 -38.85 -6.46
N PHE A 27 20.76 -38.84 -5.60
CA PHE A 27 21.37 -37.62 -5.11
C PHE A 27 22.00 -36.82 -6.26
N SER A 28 22.78 -37.47 -7.12
CA SER A 28 23.40 -36.81 -8.28
C SER A 28 22.36 -36.20 -9.23
N TYR A 29 21.27 -36.94 -9.49
CA TYR A 29 20.17 -36.47 -10.32
C TYR A 29 19.40 -35.32 -9.67
N SER A 30 19.17 -35.37 -8.37
CA SER A 30 18.51 -34.30 -7.61
C SER A 30 19.41 -33.08 -7.49
N TYR A 31 20.71 -33.28 -7.25
CA TYR A 31 21.72 -32.23 -7.15
C TYR A 31 21.94 -31.49 -8.46
N SER A 32 21.99 -32.22 -9.61
CA SER A 32 22.11 -31.59 -10.93
C SER A 32 20.89 -30.72 -11.30
N ARG A 33 19.74 -30.95 -10.67
CA ARG A 33 18.52 -30.13 -10.84
C ARG A 33 18.50 -28.91 -9.90
N SER A 34 19.22 -28.96 -8.80
CA SER A 34 19.26 -27.90 -7.78
C SER A 34 20.45 -26.94 -7.94
N VAL A 35 21.48 -27.33 -8.71
CA VAL A 35 22.61 -26.46 -9.01
C VAL A 35 22.18 -25.38 -9.98
N ASP A 36 22.07 -24.21 -9.42
CA ASP A 36 21.90 -22.87 -9.97
C ASP A 36 21.17 -22.80 -11.33
N PRO A 37 19.85 -22.57 -11.32
CA PRO A 37 19.08 -22.45 -12.56
C PRO A 37 19.55 -21.30 -13.46
N LEU A 38 20.38 -20.40 -12.96
CA LEU A 38 20.94 -19.28 -13.73
C LEU A 38 22.17 -19.66 -14.58
N THR A 39 22.79 -20.82 -14.35
CA THR A 39 23.91 -21.33 -15.18
C THR A 39 23.43 -22.12 -16.39
N ALA A 40 22.18 -22.59 -16.41
CA ALA A 40 21.60 -23.20 -17.60
C ALA A 40 21.40 -22.17 -18.72
N PRO A 41 21.60 -22.52 -19.99
CA PRO A 41 21.24 -21.64 -21.11
C PRO A 41 19.79 -21.18 -20.93
N ASN A 42 19.59 -19.86 -20.86
CA ASN A 42 18.28 -19.32 -20.55
C ASN A 42 17.95 -18.09 -21.41
N ILE A 43 16.68 -17.82 -21.53
CA ILE A 43 16.14 -16.62 -22.15
C ILE A 43 15.32 -15.87 -21.11
N ARG A 44 15.53 -14.57 -21.01
CA ARG A 44 14.73 -13.68 -20.19
C ARG A 44 13.82 -12.86 -21.07
N VAL A 45 12.56 -12.76 -20.72
CA VAL A 45 11.55 -11.96 -21.41
C VAL A 45 10.74 -11.15 -20.42
N THR A 46 10.42 -9.95 -20.83
CA THR A 46 9.61 -9.02 -20.03
C THR A 46 8.24 -8.86 -20.67
N GLY A 47 7.19 -9.01 -19.88
CA GLY A 47 5.81 -8.74 -20.26
C GLY A 47 5.24 -7.61 -19.44
N GLU A 48 4.40 -6.80 -20.06
CA GLU A 48 3.63 -5.74 -19.44
C GLU A 48 2.15 -6.04 -19.53
N GLY A 49 1.44 -5.84 -18.43
CA GLY A 49 -0.01 -5.95 -18.39
C GLY A 49 -0.61 -4.69 -17.78
N LYS A 50 -1.64 -4.20 -18.42
CA LYS A 50 -2.34 -2.99 -18.05
C LYS A 50 -3.78 -3.29 -17.68
N ALA A 51 -4.25 -2.66 -16.59
CA ALA A 51 -5.65 -2.67 -16.20
C ALA A 51 -6.10 -1.26 -15.86
N VAL A 52 -7.25 -0.88 -16.40
CA VAL A 52 -7.84 0.44 -16.15
C VAL A 52 -8.50 0.41 -14.76
N ILE A 53 -8.21 1.40 -13.96
CA ILE A 53 -8.84 1.65 -12.67
C ILE A 53 -9.94 2.69 -12.88
N VAL A 54 -11.17 2.29 -12.58
CA VAL A 54 -12.26 3.24 -12.35
C VAL A 54 -12.46 3.29 -10.84
N PRO A 55 -12.17 4.42 -10.17
CA PRO A 55 -12.36 4.53 -8.72
C PRO A 55 -13.82 4.23 -8.34
N ASP A 56 -14.01 3.47 -7.29
CA ASP A 56 -15.32 3.12 -6.71
C ASP A 56 -15.52 3.69 -5.30
N ILE A 57 -14.46 4.25 -4.71
CA ILE A 57 -14.53 4.96 -3.43
C ILE A 57 -13.80 6.31 -3.50
N ALA A 58 -14.41 7.31 -2.85
CA ALA A 58 -13.78 8.57 -2.49
C ALA A 58 -13.40 8.54 -1.01
N GLN A 59 -12.18 8.88 -0.69
CA GLN A 59 -11.65 8.87 0.67
C GLN A 59 -11.19 10.26 1.09
N PHE A 60 -11.59 10.66 2.28
CA PHE A 60 -11.08 11.86 2.95
C PHE A 60 -10.98 11.63 4.45
N SER A 61 -10.28 12.51 5.14
CA SER A 61 -10.29 12.55 6.60
C SER A 61 -10.73 13.93 7.07
N PHE A 62 -11.46 13.98 8.17
CA PHE A 62 -11.76 15.23 8.84
C PHE A 62 -11.28 15.17 10.27
N SER A 63 -10.94 16.32 10.83
CA SER A 63 -10.51 16.44 12.22
C SER A 63 -11.32 17.50 12.94
N VAL A 64 -11.58 17.24 14.22
CA VAL A 64 -12.08 18.21 15.16
C VAL A 64 -10.94 18.55 16.11
N ILE A 65 -10.45 19.78 16.00
CA ILE A 65 -9.42 20.33 16.86
C ILE A 65 -10.12 21.23 17.87
N THR A 66 -9.93 20.96 19.17
CA THR A 66 -10.53 21.71 20.28
C THR A 66 -9.42 22.17 21.22
N GLU A 67 -9.43 23.42 21.58
CA GLU A 67 -8.45 24.03 22.48
C GLU A 67 -9.12 24.56 23.74
N GLY A 68 -8.39 24.56 24.85
CA GLY A 68 -8.86 25.10 26.13
C GLY A 68 -7.90 24.83 27.25
N ASN A 69 -8.24 25.32 28.45
CA ASN A 69 -7.44 25.15 29.65
C ASN A 69 -7.90 23.98 30.53
N ASN A 70 -9.09 23.46 30.31
CA ASN A 70 -9.66 22.35 31.05
C ASN A 70 -9.80 21.14 30.16
N ILE A 71 -9.05 20.08 30.48
CA ILE A 71 -9.03 18.84 29.68
C ILE A 71 -10.42 18.20 29.59
N GLN A 72 -11.18 18.13 30.68
CA GLN A 72 -12.50 17.50 30.68
C GLN A 72 -13.48 18.23 29.78
N GLN A 73 -13.42 19.56 29.77
CA GLN A 73 -14.28 20.39 28.91
C GLN A 73 -13.93 20.18 27.44
N ILE A 74 -12.64 20.26 27.05
CA ILE A 74 -12.25 20.09 25.65
C ILE A 74 -12.54 18.68 25.14
N GLN A 75 -12.43 17.65 26.00
CA GLN A 75 -12.81 16.27 25.65
C GLN A 75 -14.32 16.14 25.41
N GLY A 76 -15.14 16.74 26.28
CA GLY A 76 -16.58 16.75 26.14
C GLY A 76 -17.05 17.47 24.86
N ASP A 77 -16.49 18.65 24.60
CA ASP A 77 -16.81 19.46 23.41
C ASP A 77 -16.35 18.77 22.11
N ASN A 78 -15.16 18.15 22.12
CA ASN A 78 -14.66 17.39 21.00
C ASN A 78 -15.54 16.17 20.71
N ALA A 79 -15.83 15.35 21.72
CA ALA A 79 -16.67 14.18 21.61
C ALA A 79 -18.06 14.51 21.07
N LYS A 80 -18.67 15.61 21.53
CA LYS A 80 -19.96 16.08 21.04
C LYS A 80 -19.93 16.37 19.54
N LYS A 81 -18.94 17.13 19.06
CA LYS A 81 -18.78 17.50 17.65
C LYS A 81 -18.50 16.29 16.78
N ILE A 82 -17.57 15.41 17.19
CA ILE A 82 -17.23 14.16 16.46
C ILE A 82 -18.47 13.26 16.35
N ASN A 83 -19.20 13.06 17.45
CA ASN A 83 -20.40 12.21 17.41
C ASN A 83 -21.46 12.78 16.49
N GLN A 84 -21.69 14.11 16.52
CA GLN A 84 -22.62 14.77 15.60
C GLN A 84 -22.21 14.61 14.13
N ALA A 85 -20.92 14.68 13.82
CA ALA A 85 -20.40 14.45 12.47
C ALA A 85 -20.57 12.99 12.05
N ILE A 86 -20.24 12.03 12.92
CA ILE A 86 -20.38 10.59 12.66
C ILE A 86 -21.87 10.21 12.48
N ASP A 87 -22.76 10.72 13.31
CA ASP A 87 -24.20 10.42 13.20
C ASP A 87 -24.79 11.00 11.89
N TYR A 88 -24.32 12.16 11.48
CA TYR A 88 -24.66 12.72 10.18
C TYR A 88 -24.18 11.83 9.03
N LEU A 89 -22.92 11.38 9.04
CA LEU A 89 -22.39 10.47 8.01
C LEU A 89 -23.24 9.20 7.89
N LYS A 90 -23.62 8.61 9.02
CA LYS A 90 -24.52 7.44 9.04
C LYS A 90 -25.90 7.77 8.46
N SER A 91 -26.47 8.95 8.77
CA SER A 91 -27.76 9.39 8.23
C SER A 91 -27.72 9.62 6.72
N GLU A 92 -26.56 9.97 6.16
CA GLU A 92 -26.35 10.08 4.71
C GLU A 92 -26.11 8.73 4.03
N GLY A 93 -26.05 7.65 4.80
CA GLY A 93 -25.91 6.28 4.29
C GLY A 93 -24.46 5.79 4.22
N VAL A 94 -23.51 6.45 4.91
CA VAL A 94 -22.15 5.93 5.03
C VAL A 94 -22.16 4.74 5.98
N ALA A 95 -21.62 3.60 5.54
CA ALA A 95 -21.57 2.39 6.34
C ALA A 95 -20.62 2.55 7.54
N LYS A 96 -20.90 1.85 8.63
CA LYS A 96 -20.11 1.96 9.86
C LYS A 96 -18.63 1.55 9.64
N GLU A 97 -18.41 0.55 8.82
CA GLU A 97 -17.09 0.04 8.42
C GLU A 97 -16.28 1.03 7.58
N ASP A 98 -16.95 1.98 6.93
CA ASP A 98 -16.33 3.03 6.12
C ASP A 98 -16.02 4.31 6.93
N ILE A 99 -16.25 4.31 8.25
CA ILE A 99 -15.95 5.39 9.18
C ILE A 99 -14.95 4.89 10.22
N GLU A 100 -13.74 5.39 10.19
CA GLU A 100 -12.63 4.93 11.05
C GLU A 100 -11.96 6.09 11.79
N THR A 101 -11.87 6.00 13.12
CA THR A 101 -11.04 6.95 13.89
C THR A 101 -9.56 6.61 13.71
N LYS A 102 -8.81 7.51 13.10
CA LYS A 102 -7.37 7.34 12.80
C LYS A 102 -6.47 7.81 13.93
N SER A 103 -6.86 8.88 14.62
CA SER A 103 -6.05 9.42 15.73
C SER A 103 -6.92 10.12 16.76
N TYR A 104 -6.45 10.09 17.98
CA TYR A 104 -6.94 10.88 19.12
C TYR A 104 -5.71 11.37 19.87
N ASP A 105 -5.42 12.64 19.76
CA ASP A 105 -4.18 13.25 20.25
C ASP A 105 -4.47 14.46 21.14
N LEU A 106 -3.98 14.40 22.38
CA LEU A 106 -4.11 15.46 23.37
C LEU A 106 -2.72 15.98 23.71
N GLN A 107 -2.44 17.22 23.38
CA GLN A 107 -1.15 17.85 23.61
C GLN A 107 -1.24 19.08 24.50
N PRO A 108 -0.30 19.29 25.44
CA PRO A 108 -0.19 20.54 26.16
C PRO A 108 0.35 21.65 25.24
N ARG A 109 -0.25 22.81 25.31
CA ARG A 109 0.20 24.02 24.64
C ARG A 109 1.03 24.84 25.58
N TYR A 110 2.28 25.13 25.20
CA TYR A 110 3.22 25.89 26.04
C TYR A 110 3.27 27.36 25.63
N GLU A 111 3.29 28.22 26.61
CA GLU A 111 3.61 29.63 26.44
C GLU A 111 5.08 29.87 26.83
N TYR A 112 5.80 30.53 25.95
CA TYR A 112 7.20 30.89 26.15
C TYR A 112 7.29 32.36 26.52
N SER A 113 7.73 32.63 27.74
CA SER A 113 7.94 33.99 28.21
C SER A 113 9.15 34.62 27.50
N SER A 114 9.06 35.91 27.21
CA SER A 114 10.20 36.67 26.68
C SER A 114 11.34 36.64 27.68
N CYS A 115 12.56 36.34 27.23
CA CYS A 115 13.73 36.45 28.10
C CYS A 115 14.01 37.92 28.45
N PRO A 116 14.28 38.26 29.70
CA PRO A 116 14.67 39.61 30.07
C PRO A 116 15.97 40.01 29.36
N PRO A 117 16.20 41.32 29.15
CA PRO A 117 17.46 41.83 28.60
C PRO A 117 18.64 41.35 29.43
N MET A 118 19.77 41.05 28.81
CA MET A 118 20.96 40.54 29.48
C MET A 118 21.56 41.63 30.37
N PRO A 119 21.76 41.36 31.69
CA PRO A 119 22.51 42.28 32.54
C PRO A 119 23.97 42.38 32.07
N ILE A 120 24.59 43.54 32.17
CA ILE A 120 26.01 43.72 31.83
C ILE A 120 26.85 42.80 32.72
N GLY A 121 27.50 41.78 32.15
CA GLY A 121 28.35 40.82 32.85
C GLY A 121 27.65 39.63 33.53
N GLY A 122 26.34 39.37 33.25
CA GLY A 122 25.57 38.31 33.86
C GLY A 122 25.11 37.21 32.88
N ASN A 123 24.74 36.05 33.40
CA ASN A 123 24.11 34.98 32.61
C ASN A 123 22.62 35.29 32.36
N ARG A 124 22.16 35.02 31.13
CA ARG A 124 20.74 35.15 30.77
C ARG A 124 19.95 33.97 31.31
N VAL A 125 19.08 34.18 32.27
CA VAL A 125 18.16 33.14 32.78
C VAL A 125 16.79 33.43 32.21
N CYS A 126 16.36 32.56 31.28
CA CYS A 126 14.99 32.59 30.72
C CYS A 126 14.04 31.84 31.65
N PRO A 127 12.82 32.34 31.89
CA PRO A 127 11.81 31.58 32.61
C PRO A 127 11.47 30.29 31.87
N PRO A 128 11.22 29.18 32.56
CA PRO A 128 10.78 27.95 31.91
C PRO A 128 9.41 28.13 31.25
N PRO A 129 9.13 27.42 30.13
CA PRO A 129 7.83 27.48 29.51
C PRO A 129 6.74 26.98 30.47
N ARG A 130 5.55 27.60 30.38
CA ARG A 130 4.38 27.22 31.18
C ARG A 130 3.32 26.65 30.30
N ILE A 131 2.55 25.68 30.82
CA ILE A 131 1.37 25.14 30.08
C ILE A 131 0.30 26.25 30.08
N ALA A 132 -0.02 26.75 28.90
CA ALA A 132 -1.05 27.77 28.67
C ALA A 132 -2.42 27.15 28.37
N GLY A 133 -2.47 25.83 28.06
CA GLY A 133 -3.67 25.13 27.77
C GLY A 133 -3.37 23.78 27.11
N TYR A 134 -4.39 23.18 26.51
CA TYR A 134 -4.30 21.91 25.83
C TYR A 134 -4.98 21.99 24.46
N THR A 135 -4.49 21.22 23.52
CA THR A 135 -5.11 21.03 22.21
C THR A 135 -5.46 19.55 22.06
N LEU A 136 -6.72 19.25 21.77
CA LEU A 136 -7.20 17.91 21.44
C LEU A 136 -7.53 17.88 19.97
N SER A 137 -6.91 16.96 19.23
CA SER A 137 -7.18 16.68 17.82
C SER A 137 -7.67 15.25 17.67
N GLN A 138 -8.88 15.07 17.16
CA GLN A 138 -9.41 13.77 16.78
C GLN A 138 -9.66 13.74 15.29
N THR A 139 -9.10 12.72 14.59
CA THR A 139 -9.19 12.57 13.14
C THR A 139 -9.97 11.32 12.80
N VAL A 140 -10.92 11.47 11.89
CA VAL A 140 -11.77 10.39 11.37
C VAL A 140 -11.59 10.31 9.87
N ALA A 141 -11.25 9.12 9.37
CA ALA A 141 -11.22 8.81 7.94
C ALA A 141 -12.58 8.26 7.52
N VAL A 142 -12.99 8.65 6.32
CA VAL A 142 -14.29 8.30 5.74
C VAL A 142 -14.09 7.83 4.31
N LYS A 143 -14.72 6.70 3.97
CA LYS A 143 -14.84 6.20 2.60
C LYS A 143 -16.27 6.44 2.10
N LEU A 144 -16.40 7.02 0.92
CA LEU A 144 -17.69 7.28 0.27
C LEU A 144 -17.78 6.48 -1.01
N ARG A 145 -18.86 5.73 -1.17
CA ARG A 145 -19.17 4.93 -2.37
C ARG A 145 -20.10 5.65 -3.33
N ASN A 146 -20.76 6.70 -2.88
CA ASN A 146 -21.63 7.55 -3.69
C ASN A 146 -20.97 8.93 -3.87
N PHE A 147 -20.44 9.18 -5.05
CA PHE A 147 -19.71 10.40 -5.35
C PHE A 147 -20.61 11.64 -5.45
N ASP A 148 -21.88 11.47 -5.85
CA ASP A 148 -22.83 12.58 -5.99
C ASP A 148 -23.08 13.29 -4.65
N LYS A 149 -22.96 12.55 -3.54
CA LYS A 149 -23.15 13.08 -2.19
C LYS A 149 -21.89 13.70 -1.57
N THR A 150 -20.71 13.54 -2.20
CA THR A 150 -19.42 13.92 -1.61
C THR A 150 -19.38 15.38 -1.20
N GLY A 151 -19.80 16.30 -2.07
CA GLY A 151 -19.80 17.73 -1.76
C GLY A 151 -20.73 18.09 -0.59
N GLY A 152 -21.94 17.50 -0.57
CA GLY A 152 -22.89 17.66 0.55
C GLY A 152 -22.35 17.12 1.87
N ILE A 153 -21.71 15.95 1.84
CA ILE A 153 -21.13 15.31 3.01
C ILE A 153 -19.98 16.15 3.58
N LEU A 154 -19.07 16.65 2.73
CA LEU A 154 -18.00 17.53 3.16
C LEU A 154 -18.51 18.80 3.84
N ALA A 155 -19.50 19.47 3.25
CA ALA A 155 -20.14 20.63 3.85
C ALA A 155 -20.84 20.29 5.16
N GLY A 156 -21.51 19.14 5.21
CA GLY A 156 -22.25 18.67 6.37
C GLY A 156 -21.38 18.35 7.59
N VAL A 157 -20.18 17.77 7.41
CA VAL A 157 -19.25 17.51 8.52
C VAL A 157 -18.64 18.80 9.05
N VAL A 158 -18.36 19.80 8.19
CA VAL A 158 -17.91 21.14 8.61
C VAL A 158 -18.96 21.84 9.45
N ALA A 159 -20.22 21.81 8.99
CA ALA A 159 -21.33 22.41 9.75
C ALA A 159 -21.53 21.79 11.14
N ARG A 160 -21.01 20.58 11.39
CA ARG A 160 -21.08 19.86 12.67
C ARG A 160 -19.81 19.95 13.51
N GLY A 161 -18.89 20.83 13.10
CA GLY A 161 -17.73 21.22 13.90
C GLY A 161 -16.40 20.61 13.46
N ALA A 162 -16.33 19.91 12.32
CA ALA A 162 -15.06 19.60 11.71
C ALA A 162 -14.38 20.90 11.26
N ASN A 163 -13.15 21.14 11.70
CA ASN A 163 -12.41 22.35 11.42
C ASN A 163 -11.10 22.11 10.63
N SER A 164 -10.86 20.85 10.28
CA SER A 164 -9.81 20.46 9.35
C SER A 164 -10.33 19.32 8.46
N ILE A 165 -10.11 19.41 7.15
CA ILE A 165 -10.42 18.36 6.19
C ILE A 165 -9.18 18.11 5.34
N SER A 166 -8.84 16.83 5.14
CA SER A 166 -7.76 16.43 4.23
C SER A 166 -8.17 16.60 2.77
N GLN A 167 -7.21 16.48 1.88
CA GLN A 167 -7.49 16.33 0.46
C GLN A 167 -8.40 15.11 0.23
N LEU A 168 -9.39 15.27 -0.66
CA LEU A 168 -10.19 14.18 -1.18
C LEU A 168 -9.36 13.38 -2.18
N SER A 169 -9.33 12.06 -2.04
CA SER A 169 -8.67 11.14 -2.97
C SER A 169 -9.65 10.07 -3.45
N PHE A 170 -9.48 9.64 -4.69
CA PHE A 170 -10.26 8.58 -5.30
C PHE A 170 -9.41 7.32 -5.39
N THR A 171 -9.99 6.17 -5.07
CA THR A 171 -9.29 4.88 -5.09
C THR A 171 -10.29 3.76 -5.35
N ILE A 172 -9.80 2.54 -5.43
CA ILE A 172 -10.60 1.33 -5.54
C ILE A 172 -10.56 0.56 -4.23
N ASP A 173 -11.69 -0.05 -3.87
CA ASP A 173 -11.79 -0.86 -2.65
C ASP A 173 -11.05 -2.20 -2.82
N ASP A 174 -11.19 -2.85 -3.98
CA ASP A 174 -10.50 -4.11 -4.31
C ASP A 174 -9.37 -3.90 -5.33
N ARG A 175 -8.27 -3.34 -4.85
CA ARG A 175 -7.06 -3.16 -5.66
C ARG A 175 -6.44 -4.49 -6.10
N VAL A 176 -6.54 -5.53 -5.27
CA VAL A 176 -5.95 -6.85 -5.52
C VAL A 176 -6.55 -7.49 -6.79
N LYS A 177 -7.84 -7.33 -7.02
CA LYS A 177 -8.51 -7.83 -8.21
C LYS A 177 -7.94 -7.21 -9.49
N VAL A 178 -7.80 -5.88 -9.52
CA VAL A 178 -7.28 -5.15 -10.69
C VAL A 178 -5.80 -5.48 -10.93
N GLU A 179 -5.00 -5.56 -9.87
CA GLU A 179 -3.61 -6.01 -9.97
C GLU A 179 -3.50 -7.45 -10.50
N SER A 180 -4.38 -8.35 -10.07
CA SER A 180 -4.42 -9.73 -10.58
C SER A 180 -4.73 -9.78 -12.07
N GLU A 181 -5.64 -8.95 -12.55
CA GLU A 181 -5.96 -8.85 -13.98
C GLU A 181 -4.75 -8.35 -14.79
N ALA A 182 -4.12 -7.26 -14.32
CA ALA A 182 -2.91 -6.72 -14.96
C ALA A 182 -1.78 -7.76 -14.97
N ARG A 183 -1.56 -8.46 -13.85
CA ARG A 183 -0.57 -9.53 -13.72
C ARG A 183 -0.83 -10.67 -14.71
N ALA A 184 -2.06 -11.11 -14.85
CA ALA A 184 -2.42 -12.16 -15.80
C ALA A 184 -2.10 -11.75 -17.24
N LYS A 185 -2.39 -10.49 -17.62
CA LYS A 185 -2.04 -9.92 -18.93
C LYS A 185 -0.53 -9.86 -19.15
N ALA A 186 0.23 -9.42 -18.13
CA ALA A 186 1.69 -9.36 -18.18
C ALA A 186 2.32 -10.74 -18.42
N ILE A 187 1.89 -11.74 -17.65
CA ILE A 187 2.36 -13.13 -17.80
C ILE A 187 2.01 -13.68 -19.18
N ALA A 188 0.79 -13.47 -19.66
CA ALA A 188 0.38 -13.92 -20.98
C ALA A 188 1.23 -13.29 -22.08
N GLN A 189 1.48 -11.98 -22.02
CA GLN A 189 2.34 -11.28 -22.97
C GLN A 189 3.79 -11.80 -22.92
N ALA A 190 4.36 -12.00 -21.71
CA ALA A 190 5.70 -12.52 -21.55
C ALA A 190 5.84 -13.94 -22.13
N LYS A 191 4.83 -14.82 -21.95
CA LYS A 191 4.82 -16.16 -22.54
C LYS A 191 4.87 -16.12 -24.08
N VAL A 192 4.02 -15.30 -24.68
CA VAL A 192 4.00 -15.12 -26.14
C VAL A 192 5.35 -14.62 -26.65
N LYS A 193 5.96 -13.65 -25.97
CA LYS A 193 7.30 -13.15 -26.30
C LYS A 193 8.36 -14.24 -26.17
N ALA A 194 8.30 -15.08 -25.12
CA ALA A 194 9.25 -16.17 -24.91
C ALA A 194 9.18 -17.21 -26.04
N GLU A 195 7.98 -17.63 -26.43
CA GLU A 195 7.74 -18.57 -27.52
C GLU A 195 8.26 -18.00 -28.85
N ALA A 196 7.92 -16.75 -29.17
CA ALA A 196 8.38 -16.09 -30.39
C ALA A 196 9.90 -15.95 -30.44
N ALA A 197 10.53 -15.57 -29.32
CA ALA A 197 11.97 -15.43 -29.25
C ALA A 197 12.72 -16.79 -29.39
N ALA A 198 12.20 -17.85 -28.75
CA ALA A 198 12.75 -19.20 -28.87
C ALA A 198 12.64 -19.72 -30.32
N GLN A 199 11.49 -19.50 -30.96
CA GLN A 199 11.27 -19.85 -32.36
C GLN A 199 12.23 -19.11 -33.29
N ALA A 200 12.39 -17.79 -33.12
CA ALA A 200 13.29 -16.98 -33.92
C ALA A 200 14.76 -17.38 -33.76
N ALA A 201 15.15 -17.81 -32.56
CA ALA A 201 16.51 -18.29 -32.26
C ALA A 201 16.74 -19.76 -32.68
N GLY A 202 15.74 -20.47 -33.16
CA GLY A 202 15.86 -21.89 -33.55
C GLY A 202 16.06 -22.86 -32.36
N VAL A 203 15.66 -22.44 -31.15
CA VAL A 203 15.78 -23.23 -29.91
C VAL A 203 14.41 -23.58 -29.36
N LYS A 204 14.35 -24.62 -28.52
CA LYS A 204 13.12 -25.01 -27.85
C LYS A 204 13.01 -24.36 -26.47
N LEU A 205 11.85 -23.80 -26.16
CA LEU A 205 11.55 -23.30 -24.83
C LEU A 205 11.44 -24.47 -23.85
N GLY A 206 12.18 -24.39 -22.75
CA GLY A 206 12.18 -25.38 -21.68
C GLY A 206 11.28 -24.98 -20.50
N ARG A 207 11.67 -25.37 -19.30
CA ARG A 207 10.95 -25.05 -18.06
C ARG A 207 11.11 -23.58 -17.67
N LEU A 208 10.11 -23.05 -16.97
CA LEU A 208 10.24 -21.76 -16.31
C LEU A 208 11.21 -21.89 -15.12
N LEU A 209 12.27 -21.08 -15.11
CA LEU A 209 13.31 -21.08 -14.08
C LEU A 209 13.05 -20.05 -13.01
N ASN A 210 12.58 -18.87 -13.40
CA ASN A 210 12.30 -17.77 -12.48
C ASN A 210 11.14 -16.92 -12.99
N ILE A 211 10.42 -16.33 -12.04
CA ILE A 211 9.42 -15.31 -12.26
C ILE A 211 9.68 -14.18 -11.26
N SER A 212 9.81 -12.97 -11.77
CA SER A 212 9.97 -11.76 -10.95
C SER A 212 8.92 -10.75 -11.37
N GLU A 213 8.23 -10.17 -10.40
CA GLU A 213 7.24 -9.13 -10.62
C GLU A 213 7.81 -7.80 -10.16
N PHE A 214 7.65 -6.80 -10.98
CA PHE A 214 7.96 -5.42 -10.66
C PHE A 214 6.70 -4.58 -10.90
N THR A 215 6.16 -4.04 -9.82
CA THR A 215 5.08 -3.06 -9.89
C THR A 215 5.72 -1.68 -9.79
N PRO A 216 5.79 -0.91 -10.89
CA PRO A 216 6.24 0.46 -10.78
C PRO A 216 5.29 1.18 -9.81
N TYR A 217 5.85 1.84 -8.79
CA TYR A 217 5.03 2.77 -8.00
C TYR A 217 4.42 3.78 -8.97
N PRO A 218 3.11 4.02 -8.91
CA PRO A 218 2.51 5.06 -9.72
C PRO A 218 3.26 6.35 -9.38
N SER A 219 4.04 6.85 -10.32
CA SER A 219 4.50 8.22 -10.27
C SER A 219 3.22 9.05 -10.48
N TYR A 220 2.71 9.62 -9.38
CA TYR A 220 1.68 10.64 -9.48
C TYR A 220 2.26 11.79 -10.29
N GLY A 221 2.10 11.72 -11.58
CA GLY A 221 2.34 12.84 -12.47
C GLY A 221 1.31 13.91 -12.12
N PHE A 222 1.74 14.90 -11.35
CA PHE A 222 1.01 16.16 -11.29
C PHE A 222 1.01 16.73 -12.70
N GLU A 223 0.00 16.44 -13.51
CA GLU A 223 -0.28 17.30 -14.64
C GLU A 223 -0.49 18.70 -14.06
N LYS A 224 0.39 19.60 -14.45
CA LYS A 224 0.29 21.02 -14.15
C LYS A 224 -1.02 21.51 -14.75
N GLY A 225 -2.10 21.44 -13.97
CA GLY A 225 -3.34 22.14 -14.26
C GLY A 225 -3.02 23.62 -14.33
N GLY A 226 -3.17 24.20 -15.51
CA GLY A 226 -2.90 25.60 -15.80
C GLY A 226 -3.69 26.49 -14.85
N MET A 227 -2.98 27.43 -14.23
CA MET A 227 -3.50 28.55 -13.49
C MET A 227 -4.28 29.46 -14.44
N GLY A 228 -5.60 29.27 -14.52
CA GLY A 228 -6.54 30.18 -15.16
C GLY A 228 -7.26 30.98 -14.08
N GLY A 229 -6.80 32.21 -13.83
CA GLY A 229 -7.49 33.17 -13.00
C GLY A 229 -8.81 33.63 -13.64
N GLY A 230 -9.90 33.54 -12.91
CA GLY A 230 -11.20 34.08 -13.21
C GLY A 230 -12.01 34.20 -11.95
N MET A 231 -11.95 35.38 -11.32
CA MET A 231 -12.87 35.77 -10.26
C MET A 231 -14.21 36.08 -10.90
N ASP A 232 -15.22 35.21 -10.73
CA ASP A 232 -16.63 35.62 -10.92
C ASP A 232 -17.54 34.82 -9.98
N LYS A 233 -18.33 35.60 -9.24
CA LYS A 233 -19.58 35.35 -8.53
C LYS A 233 -19.81 33.93 -7.93
N ALA A 234 -19.78 33.87 -6.61
CA ALA A 234 -20.28 32.80 -5.79
C ALA A 234 -21.72 32.38 -6.14
N ILE A 235 -21.85 31.32 -6.90
CA ILE A 235 -23.05 30.49 -6.94
C ILE A 235 -22.72 29.31 -6.04
N THR A 236 -23.47 29.14 -4.95
CA THR A 236 -23.38 28.05 -4.00
C THR A 236 -23.90 26.73 -4.63
N LEU A 237 -23.28 26.29 -5.70
CA LEU A 237 -23.42 24.93 -6.18
C LEU A 237 -22.28 24.11 -5.57
N ALA A 238 -22.60 23.00 -4.91
CA ALA A 238 -21.60 22.05 -4.49
C ALA A 238 -20.77 21.66 -5.74
N PRO A 239 -19.44 21.69 -5.67
CA PRO A 239 -18.60 21.34 -6.82
C PRO A 239 -18.91 19.92 -7.28
N GLN A 240 -19.13 19.75 -8.59
CA GLN A 240 -19.15 18.41 -9.19
C GLN A 240 -17.73 17.84 -9.10
N ILE A 241 -17.64 16.61 -8.60
CA ILE A 241 -16.37 15.95 -8.34
C ILE A 241 -16.30 14.72 -9.24
N GLU A 242 -15.45 14.78 -10.27
CA GLU A 242 -15.25 13.70 -11.21
C GLU A 242 -14.00 12.89 -10.83
N PRO A 243 -14.11 11.55 -10.63
CA PRO A 243 -13.00 10.73 -10.16
C PRO A 243 -11.91 10.47 -11.19
N GLY A 244 -12.21 10.67 -12.49
CA GLY A 244 -11.30 10.27 -13.57
C GLY A 244 -11.13 8.76 -13.69
N SER A 245 -10.14 8.32 -14.48
CA SER A 245 -9.68 6.93 -14.56
C SER A 245 -8.16 6.91 -14.48
N ASP A 246 -7.61 5.87 -13.88
CA ASP A 246 -6.17 5.64 -13.75
C ASP A 246 -5.81 4.30 -14.38
N GLU A 247 -4.52 4.00 -14.55
CA GLU A 247 -4.04 2.74 -15.14
C GLU A 247 -2.99 2.12 -14.22
N ILE A 248 -3.20 0.85 -13.84
CA ILE A 248 -2.16 0.04 -13.21
C ILE A 248 -1.39 -0.70 -14.30
N THR A 249 -0.07 -0.53 -14.30
CA THR A 249 0.85 -1.32 -15.12
C THR A 249 1.64 -2.27 -14.22
N ILE A 250 1.62 -3.56 -14.55
CA ILE A 250 2.45 -4.58 -13.90
C ILE A 250 3.43 -5.12 -14.93
N THR A 251 4.68 -5.18 -14.57
CA THR A 251 5.76 -5.75 -15.37
C THR A 251 6.21 -7.07 -14.77
N VAL A 252 6.29 -8.11 -15.58
CA VAL A 252 6.72 -9.45 -15.17
C VAL A 252 7.89 -9.89 -16.02
N ASP A 253 8.97 -10.30 -15.37
CA ASP A 253 10.12 -10.95 -15.99
C ASP A 253 10.01 -12.46 -15.83
N LEU A 254 10.03 -13.18 -16.93
CA LEU A 254 10.08 -14.62 -16.97
C LEU A 254 11.46 -15.08 -17.49
N VAL A 255 12.06 -16.04 -16.81
CA VAL A 255 13.31 -16.68 -17.22
C VAL A 255 13.00 -18.13 -17.54
N TYR A 256 13.22 -18.52 -18.79
CA TYR A 256 13.04 -19.89 -19.27
C TYR A 256 14.37 -20.54 -19.61
N GLU A 257 14.49 -21.82 -19.32
CA GLU A 257 15.54 -22.70 -19.88
C GLU A 257 15.34 -22.79 -21.38
N ILE A 258 16.43 -22.82 -22.16
CA ILE A 258 16.39 -23.10 -23.61
C ILE A 258 17.17 -24.38 -23.92
N ARG A 259 16.71 -25.12 -24.94
CA ARG A 259 17.28 -26.41 -25.38
C ARG A 259 17.44 -26.45 -26.90
#